data_809994b1984e736e9c86e1cba7b48b82
#
_entry.id   809994b1984e736e9c86e1cba7b48b82
#
_cell.length_a   1.000
_cell.length_b   1.000
_cell.length_c   1.000
_cell.angle_alpha   90.00
_cell.angle_beta   90.00
_cell.angle_gamma   90.00
#
_symmetry.space_group_name_H-M   'P 1'
#
loop_
_entity.id
_entity.type
_entity.pdbx_description
1 polymer ?
#
loop_
_entity_poly.entity_id
_entity_poly.type
_entity_poly.pdbx_seq_one_letter_code
_entity_poly.pdbx_strand_id
1 'polypeptide(L)'
;MTDPPSSQLRIYAIEPGRLDDFVAAWRAGVLPLRRQFGFEVTAWTVPGEDTFVWMLSYAGPGTFAEADALYYASPERADLRPDPAEWIVSNETRWLQPIDR
;
A
#
# COMPACT_ATOMS: atom_id res chain seq x y z
N MET A 1 13.63 17.26 -18.23
CA MET A 1 13.18 15.88 -18.13
C MET A 1 12.60 15.62 -16.73
N THR A 2 11.42 15.05 -16.66
CA THR A 2 10.75 14.83 -15.39
C THR A 2 11.02 13.39 -14.93
N ASP A 3 11.40 13.23 -13.67
CA ASP A 3 11.58 11.91 -13.09
C ASP A 3 10.24 11.19 -13.00
N PRO A 4 10.22 9.85 -13.10
CA PRO A 4 8.99 9.11 -12.85
C PRO A 4 8.47 9.40 -11.45
N PRO A 5 7.16 9.40 -11.24
CA PRO A 5 6.60 9.60 -9.90
C PRO A 5 7.04 8.48 -8.96
N SER A 6 7.37 8.84 -7.73
CA SER A 6 7.86 7.92 -6.71
C SER A 6 6.92 7.78 -5.52
N SER A 7 5.75 8.40 -5.59
CA SER A 7 4.73 8.31 -4.54
C SER A 7 3.38 7.96 -5.13
N GLN A 8 2.64 7.14 -4.42
CA GLN A 8 1.35 6.67 -4.87
C GLN A 8 0.37 6.64 -3.71
N LEU A 9 -0.82 7.18 -3.94
CA LEU A 9 -1.93 7.09 -3.00
C LEU A 9 -2.84 5.95 -3.43
N ARG A 10 -3.26 5.12 -2.47
CA ARG A 10 -4.21 4.03 -2.70
C ARG A 10 -5.37 4.15 -1.75
N ILE A 11 -6.57 4.05 -2.28
CA ILE A 11 -7.81 4.13 -1.52
C ILE A 11 -8.58 2.83 -1.74
N TYR A 12 -8.85 2.12 -0.65
CA TYR A 12 -9.55 0.84 -0.71
C TYR A 12 -10.91 0.94 -0.03
N ALA A 13 -11.95 0.47 -0.72
CA ALA A 13 -13.21 0.15 -0.05
C ALA A 13 -13.08 -1.27 0.49
N ILE A 14 -13.32 -1.42 1.79
CA ILE A 14 -13.18 -2.71 2.48
C ILE A 14 -14.56 -3.32 2.67
N GLU A 15 -14.64 -4.64 2.63
CA GLU A 15 -15.86 -5.37 2.89
C GLU A 15 -16.49 -4.89 4.20
N PRO A 16 -17.82 -4.61 4.23
CA PRO A 16 -18.48 -4.07 5.43
C PRO A 16 -18.23 -4.94 6.66
N GLY A 17 -17.82 -4.27 7.75
CA GLY A 17 -17.55 -4.94 9.01
C GLY A 17 -16.16 -5.57 9.12
N ARG A 18 -15.31 -5.48 8.07
CA ARG A 18 -14.00 -6.13 8.07
C ARG A 18 -12.82 -5.17 8.16
N LEU A 19 -13.09 -3.87 8.37
CA LEU A 19 -12.00 -2.88 8.41
C LEU A 19 -10.97 -3.18 9.50
N ASP A 20 -11.43 -3.55 10.71
CA ASP A 20 -10.51 -3.83 11.80
C ASP A 20 -9.65 -5.06 11.51
N ASP A 21 -10.24 -6.10 10.90
CA ASP A 21 -9.49 -7.28 10.48
C ASP A 21 -8.49 -6.94 9.39
N PHE A 22 -8.90 -6.11 8.43
CA PHE A 22 -8.01 -5.63 7.37
C PHE A 22 -6.81 -4.90 7.96
N VAL A 23 -7.06 -3.93 8.84
CA VAL A 23 -6.00 -3.11 9.45
C VAL A 23 -5.03 -3.98 10.24
N ALA A 24 -5.54 -4.94 11.01
CA ALA A 24 -4.69 -5.85 11.78
C ALA A 24 -3.79 -6.68 10.88
N ALA A 25 -4.33 -7.26 9.82
CA ALA A 25 -3.55 -8.06 8.87
C ALA A 25 -2.55 -7.20 8.11
N TRP A 26 -2.96 -5.99 7.71
CA TRP A 26 -2.08 -5.04 7.02
C TRP A 26 -0.89 -4.64 7.90
N ARG A 27 -1.14 -4.30 9.17
CA ARG A 27 -0.07 -3.94 10.11
C ARG A 27 0.89 -5.09 10.40
N ALA A 28 0.36 -6.29 10.48
CA ALA A 28 1.18 -7.47 10.81
C ALA A 28 2.01 -7.96 9.63
N GLY A 29 1.50 -7.83 8.42
CA GLY A 29 2.11 -8.44 7.24
C GLY A 29 2.60 -7.43 6.21
N VAL A 30 1.68 -6.67 5.64
CA VAL A 30 1.99 -5.77 4.51
C VAL A 30 2.95 -4.66 4.93
N LEU A 31 2.68 -3.99 6.05
CA LEU A 31 3.47 -2.84 6.49
C LEU A 31 4.95 -3.18 6.70
N PRO A 32 5.32 -4.19 7.52
CA PRO A 32 6.73 -4.51 7.68
C PRO A 32 7.38 -5.00 6.40
N LEU A 33 6.65 -5.75 5.57
CA LEU A 33 7.20 -6.26 4.32
C LEU A 33 7.45 -5.14 3.31
N ARG A 34 6.53 -4.19 3.18
CA ARG A 34 6.74 -3.01 2.31
C ARG A 34 7.97 -2.22 2.73
N ARG A 35 8.13 -2.02 4.04
CA ARG A 35 9.31 -1.32 4.58
C ARG A 35 10.60 -2.07 4.27
N GLN A 36 10.55 -3.39 4.35
CA GLN A 36 11.69 -4.24 4.02
C GLN A 36 12.08 -4.10 2.54
N PHE A 37 11.10 -3.84 1.66
CA PHE A 37 11.35 -3.61 0.23
C PHE A 37 11.70 -2.15 -0.10
N GLY A 38 11.91 -1.31 0.92
CA GLY A 38 12.40 0.06 0.72
C GLY A 38 11.32 1.11 0.59
N PHE A 39 10.07 0.77 0.87
CA PHE A 39 8.97 1.74 0.82
C PHE A 39 8.81 2.49 2.13
N GLU A 40 8.49 3.78 2.04
CA GLU A 40 7.97 4.56 3.15
C GLU A 40 6.45 4.50 3.06
N VAL A 41 5.79 4.28 4.18
CA VAL A 41 4.35 4.04 4.22
C VAL A 41 3.70 4.88 5.30
N THR A 42 2.61 5.55 4.95
CA THR A 42 1.72 6.23 5.88
C THR A 42 0.29 5.81 5.54
N ALA A 43 -0.53 5.59 6.55
CA ALA A 43 -1.88 5.07 6.33
C ALA A 43 -2.91 5.72 7.23
N TRP A 44 -4.15 5.72 6.79
CA TRP A 44 -5.29 6.32 7.48
C TRP A 44 -6.53 5.43 7.29
N THR A 45 -7.46 5.53 8.24
CA THR A 45 -8.83 5.09 8.02
C THR A 45 -9.73 6.32 7.98
N VAL A 46 -10.89 6.20 7.34
CA VAL A 46 -11.87 7.29 7.29
C VAL A 46 -12.92 7.03 8.36
N PRO A 47 -13.07 7.91 9.38
CA PRO A 47 -14.04 7.70 10.44
C PRO A 47 -15.46 7.47 9.90
N GLY A 48 -16.11 6.42 10.39
CA GLY A 48 -17.48 6.11 9.99
C GLY A 48 -17.63 5.39 8.66
N GLU A 49 -16.52 5.00 8.02
CA GLU A 49 -16.55 4.32 6.73
C GLU A 49 -15.64 3.08 6.76
N ASP A 50 -15.97 2.08 5.95
CA ASP A 50 -15.09 0.93 5.73
C ASP A 50 -14.09 1.25 4.62
N THR A 51 -13.29 2.29 4.85
CA THR A 51 -12.34 2.83 3.88
C THR A 51 -10.95 2.91 4.47
N PHE A 52 -9.97 2.38 3.74
CA PHE A 52 -8.55 2.42 4.11
C PHE A 52 -7.80 3.22 3.06
N VAL A 53 -6.97 4.15 3.51
CA VAL A 53 -6.16 5.01 2.62
C VAL A 53 -4.71 4.88 3.02
N TRP A 54 -3.83 4.69 2.06
CA TRP A 54 -2.39 4.70 2.35
C TRP A 54 -1.59 5.32 1.23
N MET A 55 -0.44 5.84 1.60
CA MET A 55 0.51 6.42 0.68
C MET A 55 1.81 5.63 0.77
N LEU A 56 2.34 5.27 -0.38
CA LEU A 56 3.64 4.62 -0.50
C LEU A 56 4.58 5.55 -1.25
N SER A 57 5.81 5.67 -0.75
CA SER A 57 6.87 6.39 -1.43
C SER A 57 8.09 5.49 -1.55
N TYR A 58 8.82 5.60 -2.65
CA TYR A 58 10.00 4.79 -2.89
C TYR A 58 11.17 5.68 -3.30
N ALA A 59 12.27 5.59 -2.58
CA ALA A 59 13.49 6.35 -2.86
C ALA A 59 14.71 5.44 -3.05
N GLY A 60 14.48 4.14 -3.17
CA GLY A 60 15.57 3.19 -3.36
C GLY A 60 16.07 3.14 -4.80
N PRO A 61 16.98 2.19 -5.09
CA PRO A 61 17.49 2.01 -6.45
C PRO A 61 16.37 1.57 -7.39
N GLY A 62 16.42 2.08 -8.62
CA GLY A 62 15.39 1.79 -9.61
C GLY A 62 14.14 2.64 -9.41
N THR A 63 13.04 2.21 -9.98
CA THR A 63 11.77 2.94 -9.95
C THR A 63 10.78 2.34 -8.96
N PHE A 64 9.78 3.13 -8.59
CA PHE A 64 8.65 2.63 -7.81
C PHE A 64 8.03 1.39 -8.47
N ALA A 65 7.80 1.45 -9.78
CA ALA A 65 7.15 0.35 -10.51
C ALA A 65 7.97 -0.95 -10.44
N GLU A 66 9.30 -0.84 -10.55
CA GLU A 66 10.18 -2.00 -10.42
C GLU A 66 10.13 -2.60 -9.02
N ALA A 67 10.20 -1.74 -8.00
CA ALA A 67 10.15 -2.19 -6.60
C ALA A 67 8.79 -2.80 -6.26
N ASP A 68 7.71 -2.22 -6.76
CA ASP A 68 6.35 -2.71 -6.55
C ASP A 68 6.17 -4.10 -7.20
N ALA A 69 6.70 -4.28 -8.40
CA ALA A 69 6.66 -5.57 -9.09
C ALA A 69 7.44 -6.65 -8.33
N LEU A 70 8.61 -6.30 -7.80
CA LEU A 70 9.41 -7.23 -6.99
C LEU A 70 8.67 -7.61 -5.70
N TYR A 71 8.01 -6.64 -5.07
CA TYR A 71 7.22 -6.90 -3.87
C TYR A 71 6.12 -7.93 -4.15
N TYR A 72 5.33 -7.72 -5.20
CA TYR A 72 4.22 -8.64 -5.53
C TYR A 72 4.71 -9.99 -6.04
N ALA A 73 5.91 -10.07 -6.61
CA ALA A 73 6.49 -11.33 -7.06
C ALA A 73 7.17 -12.11 -5.93
N SER A 74 7.33 -11.51 -4.75
CA SER A 74 8.06 -12.15 -3.66
C SER A 74 7.27 -13.31 -3.04
N PRO A 75 7.95 -14.38 -2.63
CA PRO A 75 7.27 -15.46 -1.89
C PRO A 75 6.74 -14.98 -0.54
N GLU A 76 7.38 -14.03 0.09
CA GLU A 76 6.93 -13.45 1.36
C GLU A 76 5.54 -12.81 1.21
N ARG A 77 5.32 -12.07 0.10
CA ARG A 77 4.00 -11.48 -0.15
C ARG A 77 2.94 -12.57 -0.40
N ALA A 78 3.31 -13.57 -1.18
CA ALA A 78 2.40 -14.69 -1.49
C ALA A 78 2.02 -15.49 -0.24
N ASP A 79 2.90 -15.50 0.76
CA ASP A 79 2.71 -16.30 1.99
C ASP A 79 1.98 -15.54 3.10
N LEU A 80 1.60 -14.27 2.90
CA LEU A 80 0.88 -13.53 3.94
C LEU A 80 -0.46 -14.19 4.27
N ARG A 81 -0.67 -14.47 5.56
CA ARG A 81 -1.90 -15.06 6.08
C ARG A 81 -2.26 -14.42 7.42
N PRO A 82 -3.46 -13.88 7.58
CA PRO A 82 -4.44 -13.69 6.52
C PRO A 82 -3.95 -12.64 5.51
N ASP A 83 -4.38 -12.80 4.26
CA ASP A 83 -4.05 -11.82 3.21
C ASP A 83 -5.12 -10.72 3.24
N PRO A 84 -4.74 -9.47 3.60
CA PRO A 84 -5.74 -8.40 3.67
C PRO A 84 -6.41 -8.08 2.34
N ALA A 85 -5.76 -8.40 1.22
CA ALA A 85 -6.34 -8.17 -0.11
C ALA A 85 -7.68 -8.90 -0.30
N GLU A 86 -7.94 -9.97 0.44
CA GLU A 86 -9.20 -10.70 0.38
C GLU A 86 -10.41 -9.85 0.76
N TRP A 87 -10.22 -8.79 1.54
CA TRP A 87 -11.31 -7.94 2.01
C TRP A 87 -11.46 -6.65 1.20
N ILE A 88 -10.66 -6.47 0.15
CA ILE A 88 -10.76 -5.28 -0.70
C ILE A 88 -11.89 -5.48 -1.72
N VAL A 89 -12.90 -4.62 -1.65
CA VAL A 89 -14.04 -4.62 -2.57
C VAL A 89 -13.68 -3.85 -3.84
N SER A 90 -13.06 -2.69 -3.67
CA SER A 90 -12.62 -1.85 -4.79
C SER A 90 -11.41 -1.05 -4.38
N ASN A 91 -10.64 -0.63 -5.37
CA ASN A 91 -9.45 0.19 -5.11
C ASN A 91 -9.36 1.32 -6.13
N GLU A 92 -8.75 2.41 -5.67
CA GLU A 92 -8.42 3.56 -6.50
C GLU A 92 -6.96 3.89 -6.27
N THR A 93 -6.23 4.18 -7.32
CA THR A 93 -4.81 4.49 -7.26
C THR A 93 -4.56 5.83 -7.92
N ARG A 94 -3.76 6.67 -7.28
CA ARG A 94 -3.34 7.97 -7.82
C ARG A 94 -1.83 8.12 -7.67
N TRP A 95 -1.17 8.49 -8.75
CA TRP A 95 0.22 8.93 -8.65
C TRP A 95 0.25 10.35 -8.08
N LEU A 96 1.25 10.60 -7.24
CA LEU A 96 1.42 11.90 -6.60
C LEU A 96 2.73 12.52 -7.07
N GLN A 97 2.70 13.81 -7.35
CA GLN A 97 3.86 14.59 -7.75
C GLN A 97 4.07 15.70 -6.72
N PRO A 98 5.17 15.70 -5.98
CA PRO A 98 5.38 16.78 -5.02
C PRO A 98 5.56 18.12 -5.73
N ILE A 99 4.95 19.16 -5.18
CA ILE A 99 5.08 20.52 -5.70
C ILE A 99 5.90 21.40 -4.76
N ASP A 100 6.20 20.90 -3.59
CA ASP A 100 6.95 21.62 -2.55
C ASP A 100 8.07 20.74 -2.05
N ARG A 101 9.29 21.28 -2.11
CA ARG A 101 10.48 20.55 -1.71
C ARG A 101 11.39 21.40 -0.85
#